data_8718af3e4e9c7ac18c9578bbde2f549d
#
_entry.id   8718af3e4e9c7ac18c9578bbde2f549d
#
_cell.length_a   1.000
_cell.length_b   1.000
_cell.length_c   1.000
_cell.angle_alpha   90.00
_cell.angle_beta   90.00
_cell.angle_gamma   90.00
#
_symmetry.space_group_name_H-M   'P 1'
#
loop_
_entity.id
_entity.type
_entity.pdbx_description
1 polymer ?
#
loop_
_entity_poly.entity_id
_entity_poly.type
_entity_poly.pdbx_seq_one_letter_code
_entity_poly.pdbx_strand_id
1 'polypeptide(L)'
;SCMAQKLKALENEVRNTFGSNCTIQTGAAGTSLALTIPYARTGLELKKEARMHGMSLLILEENAATITILLSCSSITTDDFAPACQLLSRLLNK
;
A
#
# COMPACT_ATOMS: atom_id res chain seq x y z
N SER A 1 7.79 -3.78 20.25
CA SER A 1 9.00 -3.44 19.53
C SER A 1 8.78 -2.22 18.63
N CYS A 2 9.88 -1.59 18.21
CA CYS A 2 9.78 -0.45 17.28
C CYS A 2 9.09 -0.83 15.96
N MET A 3 9.36 -2.05 15.51
CA MET A 3 8.77 -2.51 14.24
C MET A 3 7.26 -2.71 14.36
N ALA A 4 6.79 -3.22 15.49
CA ALA A 4 5.35 -3.37 15.71
C ALA A 4 4.65 -2.02 15.74
N GLN A 5 5.27 -1.00 16.35
CA GLN A 5 4.74 0.35 16.39
C GLN A 5 4.73 0.97 14.99
N LYS A 6 5.78 0.75 14.20
CA LYS A 6 5.83 1.22 12.81
C LYS A 6 4.73 0.60 11.97
N LEU A 7 4.52 -0.71 12.11
CA LEU A 7 3.47 -1.40 11.35
C LEU A 7 2.10 -0.85 11.70
N LYS A 8 1.87 -0.59 13.00
CA LYS A 8 0.59 -0.01 13.45
C LYS A 8 0.39 1.38 12.88
N ALA A 9 1.45 2.19 12.85
CA ALA A 9 1.39 3.53 12.26
C ALA A 9 1.08 3.47 10.76
N LEU A 10 1.71 2.53 10.04
CA LEU A 10 1.43 2.34 8.62
C LEU A 10 -0.01 1.90 8.39
N GLU A 11 -0.50 0.95 9.18
CA GLU A 11 -1.89 0.51 9.10
C GLU A 11 -2.86 1.66 9.32
N ASN A 12 -2.60 2.51 10.32
CA ASN A 12 -3.45 3.67 10.59
C ASN A 12 -3.47 4.64 9.41
N GLU A 13 -2.32 4.89 8.78
CA GLU A 13 -2.26 5.76 7.61
C GLU A 13 -3.03 5.17 6.43
N VAL A 14 -2.93 3.87 6.22
CA VAL A 14 -3.66 3.19 5.16
C VAL A 14 -5.17 3.32 5.39
N ARG A 15 -5.63 3.09 6.62
CA ARG A 15 -7.05 3.22 6.94
C ARG A 15 -7.53 4.65 6.80
N ASN A 16 -6.73 5.62 7.20
CA ASN A 16 -7.08 7.05 7.05
C ASN A 16 -7.18 7.44 5.57
N THR A 17 -6.32 6.86 4.72
CA THR A 17 -6.28 7.20 3.30
C THR A 17 -7.37 6.50 2.50
N PHE A 18 -7.58 5.20 2.73
CA PHE A 18 -8.46 4.37 1.91
C PHE A 18 -9.82 4.09 2.54
N GLY A 19 -9.96 4.35 3.84
CA GLY A 19 -11.22 4.18 4.52
C GLY A 19 -11.66 2.72 4.59
N SER A 20 -12.97 2.50 4.47
CA SER A 20 -13.55 1.17 4.56
C SER A 20 -13.52 0.39 3.25
N ASN A 21 -13.05 0.99 2.16
CA ASN A 21 -12.99 0.33 0.85
C ASN A 21 -11.77 -0.56 0.67
N CYS A 22 -11.04 -0.81 1.74
CA CYS A 22 -9.85 -1.64 1.67
C CYS A 22 -9.88 -2.77 2.68
N THR A 23 -9.15 -3.84 2.36
CA THR A 23 -8.90 -4.94 3.28
C THR A 23 -7.41 -4.94 3.60
N ILE A 24 -7.06 -5.05 4.86
CA ILE A 24 -5.68 -5.04 5.34
C ILE A 24 -5.40 -6.35 6.05
N GLN A 25 -4.33 -7.04 5.64
CA GLN A 25 -3.83 -8.22 6.33
C GLN A 25 -2.37 -7.99 6.72
N THR A 26 -2.03 -8.23 7.98
CA THR A 26 -0.64 -8.15 8.44
C THR A 26 0.00 -9.52 8.34
N GLY A 27 1.27 -9.55 7.93
CA GLY A 27 2.02 -10.78 7.82
C GLY A 27 2.46 -11.32 9.18
N ALA A 28 2.77 -12.61 9.23
CA ALA A 28 3.24 -13.26 10.47
C ALA A 28 4.54 -12.65 10.99
N ALA A 29 5.37 -12.12 10.09
CA ALA A 29 6.63 -11.49 10.47
C ALA A 29 6.46 -10.11 11.11
N GLY A 30 5.28 -9.49 10.97
CA GLY A 30 4.99 -8.19 11.60
C GLY A 30 5.73 -7.01 11.00
N THR A 31 6.25 -7.13 9.77
CA THR A 31 7.03 -6.07 9.11
C THR A 31 6.33 -5.49 7.90
N SER A 32 5.22 -6.08 7.46
CA SER A 32 4.53 -5.65 6.25
C SER A 32 3.03 -5.89 6.38
N LEU A 33 2.27 -5.22 5.52
CA LEU A 33 0.85 -5.47 5.38
C LEU A 33 0.51 -5.65 3.90
N ALA A 34 -0.54 -6.42 3.65
CA ALA A 34 -1.10 -6.58 2.31
C ALA A 34 -2.38 -5.76 2.24
N LEU A 35 -2.41 -4.82 1.30
CA LEU A 35 -3.55 -3.93 1.07
C LEU A 35 -4.29 -4.39 -0.16
N THR A 36 -5.56 -4.78 0.01
CA THR A 36 -6.43 -5.16 -1.11
C THR A 36 -7.45 -4.05 -1.31
N ILE A 37 -7.52 -3.52 -2.51
CA ILE A 37 -8.38 -2.40 -2.85
C ILE A 37 -9.02 -2.60 -4.22
N PRO A 38 -10.18 -1.98 -4.48
CA PRO A 38 -10.77 -1.99 -5.82
C PRO A 38 -9.85 -1.30 -6.83
N TYR A 39 -9.67 -1.93 -7.99
CA TYR A 39 -8.86 -1.37 -9.06
C TYR A 39 -9.17 -2.13 -10.35
N ALA A 40 -9.50 -1.41 -11.41
CA ALA A 40 -9.96 -2.03 -12.67
C ALA A 40 -8.91 -2.00 -13.78
N ARG A 41 -7.78 -1.30 -13.57
CA ARG A 41 -6.68 -1.27 -14.54
C ARG A 41 -5.66 -2.36 -14.20
N THR A 42 -4.62 -2.49 -14.99
CA THR A 42 -3.63 -3.55 -14.76
C THR A 42 -2.58 -3.16 -13.73
N GLY A 43 -2.05 -4.17 -13.03
CA GLY A 43 -0.94 -3.95 -12.10
C GLY A 43 0.30 -3.42 -12.80
N LEU A 44 0.53 -3.80 -14.04
CA LEU A 44 1.66 -3.31 -14.82
C LEU A 44 1.58 -1.79 -15.03
N GLU A 45 0.39 -1.29 -15.36
CA GLU A 45 0.18 0.16 -15.52
C GLU A 45 0.41 0.88 -14.20
N LEU A 46 -0.09 0.34 -13.11
CA LEU A 46 0.10 0.93 -11.78
C LEU A 46 1.58 0.98 -11.41
N LYS A 47 2.31 -0.11 -11.63
CA LYS A 47 3.74 -0.16 -11.33
C LYS A 47 4.52 0.87 -12.14
N LYS A 48 4.19 1.03 -13.42
CA LYS A 48 4.86 2.01 -14.27
C LYS A 48 4.62 3.43 -13.78
N GLU A 49 3.37 3.78 -13.46
CA GLU A 49 3.05 5.11 -12.96
C GLU A 49 3.70 5.38 -11.62
N ALA A 50 3.70 4.39 -10.72
CA ALA A 50 4.35 4.53 -9.43
C ALA A 50 5.85 4.80 -9.58
N ARG A 51 6.50 4.07 -10.48
CA ARG A 51 7.93 4.25 -10.74
C ARG A 51 8.26 5.64 -11.26
N MET A 52 7.39 6.22 -12.09
CA MET A 52 7.56 7.59 -12.58
C MET A 52 7.55 8.61 -11.43
N HIS A 53 6.96 8.26 -10.30
CA HIS A 53 6.93 9.11 -9.11
C HIS A 53 7.90 8.64 -8.03
N GLY A 54 8.83 7.75 -8.38
CA GLY A 54 9.85 7.27 -7.45
C GLY A 54 9.40 6.18 -6.49
N MET A 55 8.25 5.55 -6.73
CA MET A 55 7.71 4.51 -5.86
C MET A 55 7.81 3.15 -6.53
N SER A 56 8.39 2.16 -5.82
CA SER A 56 8.41 0.78 -6.26
C SER A 56 7.29 0.01 -5.56
N LEU A 57 6.45 -0.65 -6.34
CA LEU A 57 5.33 -1.43 -5.81
C LEU A 57 5.58 -2.92 -5.98
N LEU A 58 5.20 -3.69 -4.97
CA LEU A 58 5.15 -5.15 -5.06
C LEU A 58 3.68 -5.56 -5.06
N ILE A 59 3.23 -6.14 -6.18
CA ILE A 59 1.86 -6.59 -6.34
C ILE A 59 1.82 -8.08 -6.06
N LEU A 60 1.01 -8.48 -5.09
CA LEU A 60 0.88 -9.88 -4.69
C LEU A 60 -0.17 -10.61 -5.50
N GLU A 61 -1.27 -9.94 -5.82
CA GLU A 61 -2.40 -10.51 -6.51
C GLU A 61 -3.14 -9.43 -7.28
N GLU A 62 -3.76 -9.81 -8.38
CA GLU A 62 -4.68 -8.93 -9.09
C GLU A 62 -5.73 -9.75 -9.83
N ASN A 63 -6.91 -9.16 -9.97
CA ASN A 63 -7.97 -9.70 -10.80
C ASN A 63 -8.69 -8.54 -11.47
N ALA A 64 -9.82 -8.80 -12.12
CA ALA A 64 -10.54 -7.76 -12.87
C ALA A 64 -11.10 -6.65 -11.98
N ALA A 65 -11.26 -6.90 -10.69
CA ALA A 65 -11.93 -5.97 -9.77
C ALA A 65 -11.04 -5.40 -8.68
N THR A 66 -10.01 -6.12 -8.25
CA THR A 66 -9.17 -5.72 -7.10
C THR A 66 -7.70 -5.95 -7.37
N ILE A 67 -6.88 -5.28 -6.57
CA ILE A 67 -5.43 -5.47 -6.57
C ILE A 67 -4.95 -5.56 -5.13
N THR A 68 -3.97 -6.42 -4.87
CA THR A 68 -3.35 -6.57 -3.55
C THR A 68 -1.89 -6.15 -3.63
N ILE A 69 -1.53 -5.18 -2.82
CA ILE A 69 -0.20 -4.55 -2.81
C ILE A 69 0.45 -4.80 -1.46
N LEU A 70 1.73 -5.19 -1.47
CA LEU A 70 2.51 -5.33 -0.24
C LEU A 70 3.13 -3.99 0.13
N LEU A 71 2.88 -3.55 1.36
CA LEU A 71 3.50 -2.36 1.92
C LEU A 71 4.40 -2.78 3.08
N SER A 72 5.68 -2.45 3.00
CA SER A 72 6.65 -2.86 4.01
C SER A 72 7.12 -1.66 4.82
N CYS A 73 6.97 -1.72 6.15
CA CYS A 73 7.43 -0.64 7.01
C CYS A 73 8.95 -0.64 7.20
N SER A 74 9.64 -1.66 6.72
CA SER A 74 11.11 -1.68 6.78
C SER A 74 11.75 -0.89 5.64
N SER A 75 11.02 -0.62 4.56
CA SER A 75 11.54 0.10 3.39
C SER A 75 11.04 1.53 3.29
N ILE A 76 10.16 1.96 4.19
CA ILE A 76 9.59 3.33 4.20
C ILE A 76 9.81 3.91 5.59
N THR A 77 10.31 5.14 5.67
CA THR A 77 10.43 5.81 6.98
C THR A 77 9.05 6.26 7.45
N THR A 78 8.87 6.37 8.77
CA THR A 78 7.59 6.75 9.36
C THR A 78 7.08 8.09 8.81
N ASP A 79 7.98 9.06 8.61
CA ASP A 79 7.61 10.37 8.08
C ASP A 79 7.08 10.31 6.64
N ASP A 80 7.38 9.23 5.91
CA ASP A 80 6.97 9.07 4.53
C ASP A 80 5.69 8.25 4.36
N PHE A 81 5.14 7.71 5.46
CA PHE A 81 3.93 6.88 5.38
C PHE A 81 2.74 7.66 4.79
N ALA A 82 2.47 8.85 5.30
CA ALA A 82 1.35 9.65 4.80
C ALA A 82 1.54 10.08 3.34
N PRO A 83 2.69 10.64 2.94
CA PRO A 83 2.90 10.98 1.54
C PRO A 83 2.82 9.77 0.60
N ALA A 84 3.36 8.62 1.02
CA ALA A 84 3.32 7.40 0.21
C ALA A 84 1.89 6.91 0.01
N CYS A 85 1.09 6.89 1.07
CA CYS A 85 -0.31 6.48 0.99
C CYS A 85 -1.12 7.45 0.10
N GLN A 86 -0.86 8.75 0.22
CA GLN A 86 -1.53 9.76 -0.60
C GLN A 86 -1.18 9.59 -2.08
N LEU A 87 0.10 9.37 -2.39
CA LEU A 87 0.52 9.12 -3.76
C LEU A 87 -0.16 7.88 -4.32
N LEU A 88 -0.14 6.78 -3.56
CA LEU A 88 -0.76 5.54 -3.98
C LEU A 88 -2.27 5.73 -4.25
N SER A 89 -2.94 6.45 -3.37
CA SER A 89 -4.36 6.75 -3.55
C SER A 89 -4.62 7.51 -4.86
N ARG A 90 -3.78 8.50 -5.17
CA ARG A 90 -3.93 9.26 -6.42
C ARG A 90 -3.72 8.36 -7.65
N LEU A 91 -2.73 7.48 -7.60
CA LEU A 91 -2.45 6.58 -8.71
C LEU A 91 -3.58 5.59 -8.95
N LEU A 92 -4.19 5.11 -7.87
CA LEU A 92 -5.28 4.14 -7.95
C LEU A 92 -6.59 4.75 -8.43
N ASN A 93 -6.76 6.06 -8.28
CA ASN A 93 -7.98 6.76 -8.65
C ASN A 93 -7.90 7.49 -10.00
N LYS A 94 -6.88 7.22 -10.76
CA LYS A 94 -6.76 7.79 -12.09
C LYS A 94 -7.72 7.19 -13.10
#